data_05fc663f6b47077e4526d25101ba87bb
#
_entry.id   05fc663f6b47077e4526d25101ba87bb
#
_cell.length_a   1.000
_cell.length_b   1.000
_cell.length_c   1.000
_cell.angle_alpha   90.00
_cell.angle_beta   90.00
_cell.angle_gamma   90.00
#
_symmetry.space_group_name_H-M   'P 1'
#
loop_
_entity.id
_entity.type
_entity.pdbx_description
1 polymer ?
#
loop_
_entity_poly.entity_id
_entity_poly.type
_entity_poly.pdbx_seq_one_letter_code
_entity_poly.pdbx_strand_id
1 'polypeptide(L)'
;KDMLVAAVRIQDGGRVRYEHRVFQTTSGQLLQLSSWLTGEAVTHVVMEATGSYWKSVWHVLEGQFDLVLANPMYVKNQPGKKSDVNDATWLSDLLAHGLVKGSFVPPADIDALRELTRTRKQFTREIARHTQRIQKILEVSNLKLTGTITDIMGASGRAIVKALVAGETDPERLADLAKRNIKAPRARLVEVLHGRITEQRRVLLGMHVHMI
;
A
#
# COMPACT_ATOMS: atom_id res chain seq x y z
N LYS A 1 -0.01 -14.94 -2.04
CA LYS A 1 0.63 -16.21 -2.38
C LYS A 1 -0.39 -17.31 -2.07
N ASP A 2 -0.64 -18.21 -3.02
CA ASP A 2 -1.77 -19.16 -2.93
C ASP A 2 -1.45 -20.42 -2.10
N MET A 3 -0.17 -20.59 -1.75
CA MET A 3 0.31 -21.73 -0.98
C MET A 3 1.45 -21.36 -0.04
N LEU A 4 1.63 -22.15 1.00
CA LEU A 4 2.77 -22.12 1.92
C LEU A 4 3.37 -23.55 2.07
N VAL A 5 4.64 -23.62 2.37
CA VAL A 5 5.35 -24.84 2.77
C VAL A 5 5.67 -24.72 4.25
N ALA A 6 5.31 -25.72 5.03
CA ALA A 6 5.64 -25.82 6.44
C ALA A 6 6.60 -26.98 6.68
N ALA A 7 7.55 -26.78 7.56
CA ALA A 7 8.48 -27.81 8.04
C ALA A 7 8.36 -27.92 9.57
N VAL A 8 8.16 -29.13 10.07
CA VAL A 8 8.24 -29.44 11.49
C VAL A 8 9.58 -30.12 11.77
N ARG A 9 10.35 -29.54 12.67
CA ARG A 9 11.61 -30.10 13.17
C ARG A 9 11.32 -30.88 14.44
N ILE A 10 11.60 -32.17 14.41
CA ILE A 10 11.37 -33.10 15.50
C ILE A 10 12.72 -33.59 16.01
N GLN A 11 12.95 -33.48 17.30
CA GLN A 11 14.16 -33.99 17.95
C GLN A 11 13.78 -35.11 18.92
N ASP A 12 14.26 -36.30 18.66
CA ASP A 12 14.07 -37.48 19.48
C ASP A 12 15.39 -38.23 19.68
N GLY A 13 15.74 -38.53 20.94
CA GLY A 13 16.94 -39.28 21.28
C GLY A 13 18.23 -38.73 20.69
N GLY A 14 18.36 -37.41 20.47
CA GLY A 14 19.53 -36.79 19.85
C GLY A 14 19.54 -36.81 18.31
N ARG A 15 18.54 -37.41 17.67
CA ARG A 15 18.34 -37.38 16.22
C ARG A 15 17.35 -36.31 15.85
N VAL A 16 17.64 -35.60 14.74
CA VAL A 16 16.74 -34.59 14.17
C VAL A 16 16.14 -35.17 12.88
N ARG A 17 14.83 -35.07 12.76
CA ARG A 17 14.09 -35.35 11.53
C ARG A 17 13.18 -34.16 11.17
N TYR A 18 12.81 -34.06 9.90
CA TYR A 18 11.95 -33.02 9.39
C TYR A 18 10.77 -33.66 8.69
N GLU A 19 9.59 -33.09 8.93
CA GLU A 19 8.39 -33.37 8.18
C GLU A 19 7.93 -32.12 7.43
N HIS A 20 7.55 -32.28 6.17
CA HIS A 20 7.16 -31.17 5.31
C HIS A 20 5.74 -31.39 4.80
N ARG A 21 4.94 -30.33 4.85
CA ARG A 21 3.62 -30.32 4.22
C ARG A 21 3.40 -29.01 3.47
N VAL A 22 2.58 -29.10 2.43
CA VAL A 22 2.15 -27.95 1.62
C VAL A 22 0.68 -27.69 1.88
N PHE A 23 0.35 -26.44 2.14
CA PHE A 23 -1.02 -26.00 2.38
C PHE A 23 -1.37 -24.84 1.47
N GLN A 24 -2.62 -24.78 1.01
CA GLN A 24 -3.13 -23.56 0.41
C GLN A 24 -3.45 -22.52 1.51
N THR A 25 -3.45 -21.24 1.15
CA THR A 25 -3.72 -20.16 2.12
C THR A 25 -5.22 -19.87 2.31
N THR A 26 -6.08 -20.87 2.04
CA THR A 26 -7.50 -20.79 2.37
C THR A 26 -7.72 -21.08 3.85
N SER A 27 -8.77 -20.51 4.45
CA SER A 27 -9.06 -20.69 5.89
C SER A 27 -9.13 -22.17 6.31
N GLY A 28 -9.78 -23.03 5.51
CA GLY A 28 -9.87 -24.46 5.79
C GLY A 28 -8.50 -25.15 5.80
N GLN A 29 -7.61 -24.82 4.88
CA GLN A 29 -6.26 -25.36 4.81
C GLN A 29 -5.36 -24.83 5.94
N LEU A 30 -5.53 -23.59 6.36
CA LEU A 30 -4.83 -23.01 7.51
C LEU A 30 -5.28 -23.67 8.83
N LEU A 31 -6.56 -24.02 8.96
CA LEU A 31 -7.03 -24.81 10.10
C LEU A 31 -6.46 -26.24 10.10
N GLN A 32 -6.30 -26.87 8.91
CA GLN A 32 -5.59 -28.16 8.78
C GLN A 32 -4.11 -28.04 9.16
N LEU A 33 -3.45 -26.94 8.79
CA LEU A 33 -2.08 -26.64 9.26
C LEU A 33 -2.04 -26.58 10.78
N SER A 34 -2.94 -25.83 11.43
CA SER A 34 -3.01 -25.75 12.89
C SER A 34 -3.20 -27.11 13.53
N SER A 35 -4.14 -27.92 13.02
CA SER A 35 -4.39 -29.28 13.52
C SER A 35 -3.18 -30.21 13.34
N TRP A 36 -2.48 -30.10 12.22
CA TRP A 36 -1.25 -30.85 12.00
C TRP A 36 -0.14 -30.46 12.97
N LEU A 37 0.12 -29.17 13.15
CA LEU A 37 1.12 -28.67 14.09
C LEU A 37 0.82 -29.11 15.53
N THR A 38 -0.45 -29.09 15.94
CA THR A 38 -0.90 -29.59 17.25
C THR A 38 -0.65 -31.09 17.39
N GLY A 39 -0.96 -31.86 16.34
CA GLY A 39 -0.72 -33.31 16.31
C GLY A 39 0.75 -33.70 16.42
N GLU A 40 1.66 -32.87 15.92
CA GLU A 40 3.10 -33.02 16.05
C GLU A 40 3.65 -32.43 17.36
N ALA A 41 2.81 -32.00 18.27
CA ALA A 41 3.17 -31.38 19.56
C ALA A 41 4.10 -30.16 19.39
N VAL A 42 3.92 -29.38 18.30
CA VAL A 42 4.68 -28.15 18.06
C VAL A 42 4.32 -27.11 19.12
N THR A 43 5.31 -26.44 19.68
CA THR A 43 5.14 -25.37 20.66
C THR A 43 5.43 -23.99 20.07
N HIS A 44 6.41 -23.89 19.18
CA HIS A 44 6.90 -22.64 18.59
C HIS A 44 6.78 -22.67 17.09
N VAL A 45 6.32 -21.59 16.50
CA VAL A 45 6.22 -21.45 15.03
C VAL A 45 6.89 -20.17 14.58
N VAL A 46 7.77 -20.28 13.60
CA VAL A 46 8.39 -19.13 12.95
C VAL A 46 7.84 -18.94 11.55
N MET A 47 7.62 -17.71 11.16
CA MET A 47 7.23 -17.34 9.79
C MET A 47 7.97 -16.10 9.32
N GLU A 48 8.25 -16.01 8.02
CA GLU A 48 8.93 -14.86 7.42
C GLU A 48 7.96 -13.68 7.20
N ALA A 49 8.38 -12.45 7.55
CA ALA A 49 7.62 -11.22 7.39
C ALA A 49 7.61 -10.73 5.93
N THR A 50 7.17 -11.56 4.98
CA THR A 50 7.08 -11.19 3.56
C THR A 50 5.72 -10.59 3.22
N GLY A 51 5.69 -9.29 2.92
CA GLY A 51 4.46 -8.55 2.58
C GLY A 51 3.41 -8.63 3.68
N SER A 52 2.17 -8.96 3.31
CA SER A 52 1.04 -9.18 4.23
C SER A 52 0.66 -10.66 4.36
N TYR A 53 1.36 -11.57 3.67
CA TYR A 53 0.95 -12.98 3.55
C TYR A 53 1.03 -13.76 4.87
N TRP A 54 1.90 -13.35 5.78
CA TRP A 54 2.02 -13.95 7.10
C TRP A 54 0.80 -13.69 8.01
N LYS A 55 0.05 -12.61 7.79
CA LYS A 55 -1.04 -12.19 8.68
C LYS A 55 -2.16 -13.24 8.79
N SER A 56 -2.58 -13.83 7.69
CA SER A 56 -3.62 -14.87 7.68
C SER A 56 -3.19 -16.13 8.43
N VAL A 57 -1.93 -16.52 8.31
CA VAL A 57 -1.35 -17.64 9.05
C VAL A 57 -1.25 -17.31 10.52
N TRP A 58 -0.75 -16.12 10.85
CA TRP A 58 -0.63 -15.62 12.22
C TRP A 58 -1.97 -15.67 12.95
N HIS A 59 -3.03 -15.11 12.38
CA HIS A 59 -4.35 -15.07 13.01
C HIS A 59 -4.96 -16.45 13.28
N VAL A 60 -4.65 -17.46 12.46
CA VAL A 60 -5.14 -18.82 12.69
C VAL A 60 -4.35 -19.54 13.79
N LEU A 61 -3.06 -19.22 13.93
CA LEU A 61 -2.17 -19.89 14.88
C LEU A 61 -2.03 -19.15 16.22
N GLU A 62 -2.43 -17.89 16.26
CA GLU A 62 -2.34 -17.04 17.45
C GLU A 62 -3.12 -17.63 18.63
N GLY A 63 -2.51 -17.60 19.81
CA GLY A 63 -3.11 -18.16 21.04
C GLY A 63 -2.97 -19.69 21.18
N GLN A 64 -2.50 -20.40 20.14
CA GLN A 64 -2.25 -21.84 20.20
C GLN A 64 -0.75 -22.19 20.25
N PHE A 65 0.10 -21.32 19.69
CA PHE A 65 1.53 -21.51 19.57
C PHE A 65 2.28 -20.24 19.95
N ASP A 66 3.54 -20.41 20.36
CA ASP A 66 4.47 -19.29 20.51
C ASP A 66 4.96 -18.85 19.12
N LEU A 67 4.43 -17.72 18.63
CA LEU A 67 4.68 -17.27 17.27
C LEU A 67 5.85 -16.30 17.19
N VAL A 68 6.75 -16.53 16.25
CA VAL A 68 7.87 -15.64 15.94
C VAL A 68 7.79 -15.17 14.49
N LEU A 69 7.71 -13.85 14.28
CA LEU A 69 7.77 -13.25 12.96
C LEU A 69 9.20 -12.86 12.62
N ALA A 70 9.85 -13.60 11.74
CA ALA A 70 11.25 -13.38 11.35
C ALA A 70 11.38 -12.27 10.31
N ASN A 71 12.38 -11.40 10.47
CA ASN A 71 12.72 -10.41 9.45
C ASN A 71 13.48 -11.10 8.30
N PRO A 72 13.01 -10.97 7.03
CA PRO A 72 13.66 -11.57 5.86
C PRO A 72 15.13 -11.24 5.70
N MET A 73 15.57 -10.05 6.12
CA MET A 73 16.98 -9.66 6.00
C MET A 73 17.93 -10.50 6.86
N TYR A 74 17.45 -11.05 7.97
CA TYR A 74 18.27 -11.86 8.87
C TYR A 74 18.24 -13.35 8.57
N VAL A 75 17.28 -13.81 7.75
CA VAL A 75 17.08 -15.23 7.42
C VAL A 75 17.60 -15.61 6.03
N LYS A 76 17.89 -14.65 5.15
CA LYS A 76 18.22 -14.87 3.72
C LYS A 76 19.64 -15.36 3.41
N ASN A 77 20.48 -15.65 4.35
CA ASN A 77 21.93 -15.83 4.11
C ASN A 77 22.38 -17.28 4.01
N GLN A 78 21.54 -18.21 3.50
CA GLN A 78 22.03 -19.56 3.25
C GLN A 78 22.56 -19.72 1.81
N PRO A 79 23.83 -20.07 1.59
CA PRO A 79 24.34 -20.46 0.28
C PRO A 79 23.79 -21.84 -0.11
N GLY A 80 23.26 -21.98 -1.32
CA GLY A 80 22.76 -23.26 -1.84
C GLY A 80 21.55 -23.13 -2.76
N LYS A 81 21.01 -24.27 -3.19
CA LYS A 81 19.79 -24.33 -4.00
C LYS A 81 18.60 -23.80 -3.20
N LYS A 82 18.04 -22.69 -3.63
CA LYS A 82 16.88 -22.07 -3.04
C LYS A 82 15.61 -22.82 -3.41
N SER A 83 14.92 -23.38 -2.42
CA SER A 83 13.59 -23.97 -2.55
C SER A 83 12.76 -23.66 -1.32
N ASP A 84 11.43 -23.57 -1.48
CA ASP A 84 10.52 -23.28 -0.36
C ASP A 84 10.66 -24.32 0.78
N VAL A 85 10.99 -25.57 0.46
CA VAL A 85 11.25 -26.65 1.43
C VAL A 85 12.52 -26.39 2.22
N ASN A 86 13.62 -26.05 1.55
CA ASN A 86 14.88 -25.72 2.20
C ASN A 86 14.76 -24.47 3.06
N ASP A 87 14.02 -23.47 2.59
CA ASP A 87 13.78 -22.22 3.33
C ASP A 87 12.97 -22.51 4.61
N ALA A 88 11.93 -23.36 4.55
CA ALA A 88 11.15 -23.76 5.72
C ALA A 88 11.97 -24.58 6.72
N THR A 89 12.79 -25.55 6.23
CA THR A 89 13.69 -26.32 7.07
C THR A 89 14.70 -25.42 7.78
N TRP A 90 15.33 -24.52 7.04
CA TRP A 90 16.29 -23.56 7.57
C TRP A 90 15.70 -22.67 8.66
N LEU A 91 14.48 -22.16 8.45
CA LEU A 91 13.77 -21.37 9.45
C LEU A 91 13.54 -22.16 10.74
N SER A 92 13.15 -23.43 10.63
CA SER A 92 12.91 -24.29 11.79
C SER A 92 14.20 -24.56 12.58
N ASP A 93 15.35 -24.70 11.89
CA ASP A 93 16.66 -24.84 12.54
C ASP A 93 17.09 -23.57 13.25
N LEU A 94 16.94 -22.40 12.61
CA LEU A 94 17.24 -21.12 13.24
C LEU A 94 16.40 -20.90 14.50
N LEU A 95 15.11 -21.26 14.46
CA LEU A 95 14.22 -21.16 15.61
C LEU A 95 14.70 -22.07 16.75
N ALA A 96 14.97 -23.34 16.47
CA ALA A 96 15.40 -24.33 17.43
C ALA A 96 16.72 -23.96 18.13
N HIS A 97 17.59 -23.21 17.47
CA HIS A 97 18.86 -22.73 18.05
C HIS A 97 18.77 -21.32 18.65
N GLY A 98 17.58 -20.71 18.72
CA GLY A 98 17.39 -19.36 19.26
C GLY A 98 18.02 -18.25 18.42
N LEU A 99 18.29 -18.51 17.13
CA LEU A 99 18.97 -17.58 16.22
C LEU A 99 18.02 -16.64 15.48
N VAL A 100 16.70 -16.77 15.69
CA VAL A 100 15.69 -15.89 15.08
C VAL A 100 15.44 -14.68 15.96
N LYS A 101 15.76 -13.50 15.45
CA LYS A 101 15.31 -12.27 16.08
C LYS A 101 13.89 -11.95 15.60
N GLY A 102 12.91 -12.03 16.50
CA GLY A 102 11.52 -11.70 16.22
C GLY A 102 11.30 -10.23 15.86
N SER A 103 10.48 -9.99 14.87
CA SER A 103 9.94 -8.66 14.55
C SER A 103 8.77 -8.34 15.48
N PHE A 104 8.60 -7.08 15.80
CA PHE A 104 7.44 -6.65 16.56
C PHE A 104 6.14 -6.80 15.76
N VAL A 105 5.19 -7.54 16.30
CA VAL A 105 3.82 -7.63 15.79
C VAL A 105 2.94 -6.74 16.68
N PRO A 106 2.34 -5.69 16.14
CA PRO A 106 1.51 -4.79 16.95
C PRO A 106 0.21 -5.47 17.37
N PRO A 107 -0.35 -5.11 18.53
CA PRO A 107 -1.71 -5.50 18.90
C PRO A 107 -2.74 -5.11 17.83
N ALA A 108 -3.87 -5.80 17.78
CA ALA A 108 -4.86 -5.68 16.71
C ALA A 108 -5.40 -4.24 16.52
N ASP A 109 -5.64 -3.51 17.59
CA ASP A 109 -6.07 -2.11 17.58
C ASP A 109 -5.02 -1.18 16.95
N ILE A 110 -3.74 -1.41 17.28
CA ILE A 110 -2.62 -0.66 16.73
C ILE A 110 -2.38 -1.03 15.27
N ASP A 111 -2.54 -2.29 14.87
CA ASP A 111 -2.42 -2.70 13.47
C ASP A 111 -3.54 -2.07 12.62
N ALA A 112 -4.78 -2.04 13.11
CA ALA A 112 -5.90 -1.38 12.45
C ALA A 112 -5.64 0.14 12.27
N LEU A 113 -5.14 0.82 13.31
CA LEU A 113 -4.79 2.23 13.23
C LEU A 113 -3.65 2.49 12.21
N ARG A 114 -2.66 1.62 12.16
CA ARG A 114 -1.55 1.70 11.18
C ARG A 114 -2.06 1.51 9.75
N GLU A 115 -3.01 0.61 9.52
CA GLU A 115 -3.61 0.40 8.21
C GLU A 115 -4.40 1.63 7.75
N LEU A 116 -5.25 2.20 8.60
CA LEU A 116 -6.00 3.42 8.31
C LEU A 116 -5.09 4.61 8.01
N THR A 117 -4.05 4.82 8.82
CA THR A 117 -3.12 5.95 8.63
C THR A 117 -2.26 5.78 7.37
N ARG A 118 -1.85 4.56 7.02
CA ARG A 118 -1.15 4.26 5.76
C ARG A 118 -2.04 4.50 4.55
N THR A 119 -3.29 4.04 4.60
CA THR A 119 -4.28 4.24 3.53
C THR A 119 -4.57 5.73 3.35
N ARG A 120 -4.79 6.49 4.43
CA ARG A 120 -4.93 7.95 4.36
C ARG A 120 -3.73 8.62 3.69
N LYS A 121 -2.51 8.22 4.06
CA LYS A 121 -1.28 8.75 3.44
C LYS A 121 -1.19 8.43 1.95
N GLN A 122 -1.64 7.24 1.55
CA GLN A 122 -1.70 6.83 0.15
C GLN A 122 -2.67 7.71 -0.63
N PHE A 123 -3.91 7.87 -0.17
CA PHE A 123 -4.90 8.76 -0.81
C PHE A 123 -4.41 10.20 -0.92
N THR A 124 -3.78 10.73 0.13
CA THR A 124 -3.20 12.07 0.07
C THR A 124 -2.14 12.20 -1.04
N ARG A 125 -1.31 11.18 -1.23
CA ARG A 125 -0.30 11.14 -2.31
C ARG A 125 -0.94 11.01 -3.69
N GLU A 126 -2.01 10.25 -3.82
CA GLU A 126 -2.74 10.10 -5.08
C GLU A 126 -3.42 11.41 -5.48
N ILE A 127 -4.09 12.09 -4.55
CA ILE A 127 -4.64 13.43 -4.77
C ILE A 127 -3.55 14.40 -5.25
N ALA A 128 -2.40 14.43 -4.58
CA ALA A 128 -1.29 15.29 -4.99
C ALA A 128 -0.80 14.97 -6.42
N ARG A 129 -0.70 13.70 -6.80
CA ARG A 129 -0.32 13.27 -8.15
C ARG A 129 -1.35 13.74 -9.20
N HIS A 130 -2.63 13.58 -8.92
CA HIS A 130 -3.69 14.06 -9.83
C HIS A 130 -3.68 15.59 -9.95
N THR A 131 -3.49 16.30 -8.84
CA THR A 131 -3.33 17.77 -8.84
C THR A 131 -2.16 18.22 -9.72
N GLN A 132 -1.00 17.57 -9.63
CA GLN A 132 0.16 17.88 -10.48
C GLN A 132 -0.14 17.63 -11.97
N ARG A 133 -0.89 16.59 -12.30
CA ARG A 133 -1.30 16.31 -13.69
C ARG A 133 -2.26 17.36 -14.21
N ILE A 134 -3.22 17.83 -13.39
CA ILE A 134 -4.11 18.95 -13.71
C ILE A 134 -3.28 20.20 -14.00
N GLN A 135 -2.34 20.55 -13.12
CA GLN A 135 -1.43 21.69 -13.32
C GLN A 135 -0.66 21.58 -14.64
N LYS A 136 -0.12 20.39 -14.95
CA LYS A 136 0.59 20.17 -16.21
C LYS A 136 -0.31 20.37 -17.43
N ILE A 137 -1.55 19.89 -17.40
CA ILE A 137 -2.52 20.08 -18.51
C ILE A 137 -2.81 21.56 -18.71
N LEU A 138 -3.01 22.31 -17.63
CA LEU A 138 -3.23 23.76 -17.69
C LEU A 138 -1.99 24.49 -18.25
N GLU A 139 -0.79 24.15 -17.78
CA GLU A 139 0.47 24.74 -18.26
C GLU A 139 0.67 24.53 -19.77
N VAL A 140 0.48 23.31 -20.27
CA VAL A 140 0.63 23.02 -21.73
C VAL A 140 -0.52 23.59 -22.55
N SER A 141 -1.60 24.05 -21.92
CA SER A 141 -2.69 24.79 -22.54
C SER A 141 -2.51 26.32 -22.45
N ASN A 142 -1.39 26.78 -21.92
CA ASN A 142 -1.07 28.16 -21.61
C ASN A 142 -2.06 28.85 -20.65
N LEU A 143 -2.67 28.08 -19.75
CA LEU A 143 -3.54 28.55 -18.67
C LEU A 143 -2.69 28.64 -17.38
N LYS A 144 -2.18 29.87 -17.08
CA LYS A 144 -1.15 30.10 -16.02
C LYS A 144 -1.77 30.28 -14.63
N LEU A 145 -2.77 29.46 -14.29
CA LEU A 145 -3.46 29.55 -13.01
C LEU A 145 -2.55 29.25 -11.81
N THR A 146 -1.59 28.34 -11.96
CA THR A 146 -0.70 27.88 -10.88
C THR A 146 0.12 29.01 -10.26
N GLY A 147 0.50 30.02 -11.05
CA GLY A 147 1.23 31.21 -10.57
C GLY A 147 0.33 32.30 -9.97
N THR A 148 -0.99 32.16 -10.11
CA THR A 148 -1.97 33.21 -9.75
C THR A 148 -2.87 32.78 -8.59
N ILE A 149 -3.19 31.48 -8.50
CA ILE A 149 -4.01 30.89 -7.45
C ILE A 149 -3.12 29.96 -6.62
N THR A 150 -3.09 30.14 -5.30
CA THR A 150 -2.25 29.36 -4.38
C THR A 150 -2.63 27.87 -4.36
N ASP A 151 -3.94 27.58 -4.40
CA ASP A 151 -4.47 26.22 -4.41
C ASP A 151 -5.43 26.04 -5.58
N ILE A 152 -4.96 25.32 -6.60
CA ILE A 152 -5.73 25.05 -7.82
C ILE A 152 -6.92 24.11 -7.57
N MET A 153 -6.86 23.30 -6.50
CA MET A 153 -7.95 22.42 -6.09
C MET A 153 -8.80 23.02 -4.97
N GLY A 154 -8.49 24.22 -4.53
CA GLY A 154 -9.36 25.03 -3.66
C GLY A 154 -10.64 25.49 -4.37
N ALA A 155 -11.54 26.13 -3.63
CA ALA A 155 -12.89 26.45 -4.10
C ALA A 155 -12.93 27.20 -5.45
N SER A 156 -12.08 28.21 -5.64
CA SER A 156 -12.01 29.00 -6.87
C SER A 156 -11.33 28.25 -8.02
N GLY A 157 -10.18 27.64 -7.76
CA GLY A 157 -9.46 26.86 -8.77
C GLY A 157 -10.28 25.68 -9.27
N ARG A 158 -10.94 24.96 -8.37
CA ARG A 158 -11.84 23.84 -8.71
C ARG A 158 -13.06 24.33 -9.55
N ALA A 159 -13.62 25.48 -9.25
CA ALA A 159 -14.73 26.05 -10.04
C ALA A 159 -14.28 26.35 -11.47
N ILE A 160 -13.13 27.02 -11.63
CA ILE A 160 -12.55 27.34 -12.95
C ILE A 160 -12.21 26.05 -13.72
N VAL A 161 -11.55 25.08 -13.09
CA VAL A 161 -11.19 23.82 -13.73
C VAL A 161 -12.42 23.03 -14.17
N LYS A 162 -13.49 23.00 -13.36
CA LYS A 162 -14.76 22.37 -13.74
C LYS A 162 -15.44 23.08 -14.92
N ALA A 163 -15.40 24.40 -14.97
CA ALA A 163 -15.95 25.17 -16.09
C ALA A 163 -15.16 24.89 -17.38
N LEU A 164 -13.82 24.82 -17.32
CA LEU A 164 -12.99 24.41 -18.46
C LEU A 164 -13.33 22.99 -18.94
N VAL A 165 -13.59 22.04 -18.04
CA VAL A 165 -14.06 20.68 -18.37
C VAL A 165 -15.44 20.74 -19.04
N ALA A 166 -16.34 21.60 -18.57
CA ALA A 166 -17.67 21.80 -19.14
C ALA A 166 -17.67 22.51 -20.49
N GLY A 167 -16.51 23.02 -20.95
CA GLY A 167 -16.39 23.68 -22.25
C GLY A 167 -16.34 25.18 -22.24
N GLU A 168 -16.37 25.82 -21.07
CA GLU A 168 -16.19 27.26 -20.98
C GLU A 168 -14.76 27.65 -21.41
N THR A 169 -14.64 28.66 -22.25
CA THR A 169 -13.35 29.15 -22.79
C THR A 169 -13.22 30.67 -22.68
N ASP A 170 -14.27 31.36 -22.28
CA ASP A 170 -14.25 32.82 -22.10
C ASP A 170 -13.47 33.18 -20.82
N PRO A 171 -12.32 33.88 -20.94
CA PRO A 171 -11.50 34.24 -19.79
C PRO A 171 -12.21 35.10 -18.75
N GLU A 172 -13.11 35.97 -19.19
CA GLU A 172 -13.90 36.85 -18.32
C GLU A 172 -14.84 36.02 -17.45
N ARG A 173 -15.61 35.11 -18.05
CA ARG A 173 -16.52 34.21 -17.33
C ARG A 173 -15.77 33.26 -16.41
N LEU A 174 -14.61 32.73 -16.83
CA LEU A 174 -13.78 31.91 -16.00
C LEU A 174 -13.23 32.69 -14.79
N ALA A 175 -12.81 33.94 -14.99
CA ALA A 175 -12.32 34.79 -13.91
C ALA A 175 -13.42 35.14 -12.88
N ASP A 176 -14.69 35.28 -13.31
CA ASP A 176 -15.85 35.57 -12.44
C ASP A 176 -16.18 34.40 -11.50
N LEU A 177 -15.71 33.17 -11.77
CA LEU A 177 -15.84 32.03 -10.87
C LEU A 177 -14.90 32.12 -9.66
N ALA A 178 -13.96 33.06 -9.68
CA ALA A 178 -13.00 33.23 -8.60
C ALA A 178 -13.70 33.92 -7.40
N LYS A 179 -13.57 33.32 -6.22
CA LYS A 179 -14.11 33.89 -4.98
C LYS A 179 -13.26 35.06 -4.48
N ARG A 180 -13.85 35.94 -3.67
CA ARG A 180 -13.22 37.17 -3.12
C ARG A 180 -11.91 36.96 -2.34
N ASN A 181 -11.58 35.75 -1.90
CA ASN A 181 -10.37 35.45 -1.14
C ASN A 181 -9.10 35.23 -2.01
N ILE A 182 -9.22 35.38 -3.34
CA ILE A 182 -8.03 35.33 -4.22
C ILE A 182 -7.31 36.66 -4.13
N LYS A 183 -6.00 36.63 -3.88
CA LYS A 183 -5.17 37.86 -3.77
C LYS A 183 -4.91 38.51 -5.11
N ALA A 184 -4.98 37.80 -6.21
CA ALA A 184 -4.75 38.34 -7.54
C ALA A 184 -5.93 39.18 -8.00
N PRO A 185 -5.68 40.36 -8.61
CA PRO A 185 -6.73 41.18 -9.18
C PRO A 185 -7.40 40.47 -10.35
N ARG A 186 -8.70 40.76 -10.58
CA ARG A 186 -9.50 40.15 -11.64
C ARG A 186 -8.84 40.26 -13.03
N ALA A 187 -8.27 41.42 -13.36
CA ALA A 187 -7.59 41.63 -14.63
C ALA A 187 -6.43 40.62 -14.85
N ARG A 188 -5.70 40.32 -13.78
CA ARG A 188 -4.64 39.31 -13.84
C ARG A 188 -5.19 37.89 -14.04
N LEU A 189 -6.35 37.58 -13.43
CA LEU A 189 -7.01 36.28 -13.66
C LEU A 189 -7.45 36.13 -15.10
N VAL A 190 -8.07 37.17 -15.68
CA VAL A 190 -8.45 37.20 -17.09
C VAL A 190 -7.25 36.98 -17.99
N GLU A 191 -6.15 37.70 -17.75
CA GLU A 191 -4.91 37.57 -18.53
C GLU A 191 -4.37 36.14 -18.54
N VAL A 192 -4.27 35.49 -17.38
CA VAL A 192 -3.69 34.12 -17.26
C VAL A 192 -4.64 33.03 -17.75
N LEU A 193 -5.90 33.33 -17.94
CA LEU A 193 -6.92 32.42 -18.49
C LEU A 193 -7.06 32.51 -20.01
N HIS A 194 -6.32 33.41 -20.69
CA HIS A 194 -6.16 33.44 -22.14
C HIS A 194 -5.29 32.27 -22.62
N GLY A 195 -5.84 31.07 -22.60
CA GLY A 195 -5.18 29.86 -23.09
C GLY A 195 -6.08 29.06 -24.01
N ARG A 196 -5.51 28.00 -24.60
CA ARG A 196 -6.28 27.13 -25.52
C ARG A 196 -6.22 25.69 -25.00
N ILE A 197 -7.36 25.21 -24.50
CA ILE A 197 -7.54 23.82 -24.16
C ILE A 197 -8.14 23.04 -25.34
N THR A 198 -7.49 21.96 -25.77
CA THR A 198 -8.03 21.07 -26.81
C THR A 198 -9.05 20.13 -26.21
N GLU A 199 -9.93 19.56 -27.03
CA GLU A 199 -10.93 18.58 -26.58
C GLU A 199 -10.29 17.39 -25.85
N GLN A 200 -9.22 16.84 -26.38
CA GLN A 200 -8.47 15.76 -25.76
C GLN A 200 -7.97 16.17 -24.34
N ARG A 201 -7.43 17.38 -24.18
CA ARG A 201 -6.96 17.87 -22.87
C ARG A 201 -8.11 18.10 -21.90
N ARG A 202 -9.26 18.52 -22.39
CA ARG A 202 -10.50 18.70 -21.61
C ARG A 202 -10.95 17.36 -21.02
N VAL A 203 -10.98 16.30 -21.84
CA VAL A 203 -11.29 14.94 -21.37
C VAL A 203 -10.31 14.48 -20.30
N LEU A 204 -8.99 14.62 -20.55
CA LEU A 204 -7.96 14.27 -19.56
C LEU A 204 -8.09 15.05 -18.26
N LEU A 205 -8.39 16.36 -18.36
CA LEU A 205 -8.62 17.22 -17.20
C LEU A 205 -9.81 16.72 -16.38
N GLY A 206 -10.92 16.38 -17.05
CA GLY A 206 -12.13 15.81 -16.43
C GLY A 206 -11.85 14.52 -15.69
N MET A 207 -11.11 13.59 -16.32
CA MET A 207 -10.70 12.35 -15.67
C MET A 207 -9.93 12.60 -14.36
N HIS A 208 -8.95 13.52 -14.37
CA HIS A 208 -8.16 13.81 -13.16
C HIS A 208 -8.96 14.53 -12.09
N VAL A 209 -9.89 15.40 -12.46
CA VAL A 209 -10.79 16.08 -11.52
C VAL A 209 -11.74 15.10 -10.85
N HIS A 210 -12.21 14.09 -11.58
CA HIS A 210 -13.10 13.05 -11.04
C HIS A 210 -12.42 12.16 -10.02
N MET A 211 -11.10 12.00 -10.10
CA MET A 211 -10.30 11.18 -9.17
C MET A 211 -9.93 11.90 -7.86
N ILE A 212 -10.30 13.18 -7.68
CA ILE A 212 -10.08 14.01 -6.48
C ILE A 212 -11.40 14.35 -5.79
#